data_514e93a3fad25d653c02bb597e29e940
#
_entry.id   514e93a3fad25d653c02bb597e29e940
#
_cell.length_a   1.000
_cell.length_b   1.000
_cell.length_c   1.000
_cell.angle_alpha   90.00
_cell.angle_beta   90.00
_cell.angle_gamma   90.00
#
_symmetry.space_group_name_H-M   'P 1'
#
loop_
_entity.id
_entity.type
_entity.pdbx_description
1 polymer ?
#
loop_
_entity_poly.entity_id
_entity_poly.type
_entity_poly.pdbx_seq_one_letter_code
_entity_poly.pdbx_strand_id
1 'polypeptide(L)'
;MQRLLLAGLCALAALPALALEKKVPNNWAILESSTDGIVFLNLSDICNDAFGFVKRSNVLEVFPKISGKMQYRYSSVNVDCNQKRLRYDYLREHYEEAMNLARDKMGFVKVEHGSVDEKVYDAVCKGEYDKATVRSDNFDIETLVVWSQSLLYRANL
;
A
#
# COMPACT_ATOMS: atom_id res chain seq x y z
N MET A 1 2.40 26.76 -30.01
CA MET A 1 2.18 25.37 -29.56
C MET A 1 2.74 25.24 -28.16
N GLN A 2 1.92 25.52 -27.16
CA GLN A 2 2.31 25.44 -25.74
C GLN A 2 1.81 24.12 -25.19
N ARG A 3 2.73 23.19 -24.96
CA ARG A 3 2.46 22.00 -24.12
C ARG A 3 2.65 22.42 -22.67
N LEU A 4 1.56 22.76 -22.00
CA LEU A 4 1.53 22.95 -20.56
C LEU A 4 1.77 21.59 -19.88
N LEU A 5 2.89 21.52 -19.17
CA LEU A 5 3.29 20.48 -18.24
C LEU A 5 2.29 20.46 -17.07
N LEU A 6 1.42 19.46 -17.04
CA LEU A 6 0.76 19.02 -15.82
C LEU A 6 1.76 18.15 -15.03
N ALA A 7 2.71 18.81 -14.38
CA ALA A 7 3.52 18.17 -13.34
C ALA A 7 2.61 17.97 -12.13
N GLY A 8 2.11 16.76 -11.99
CA GLY A 8 1.20 16.38 -10.91
C GLY A 8 1.83 16.59 -9.53
N LEU A 9 1.17 17.34 -8.72
CA LEU A 9 1.49 17.71 -7.35
C LEU A 9 1.41 16.50 -6.39
N CYS A 10 2.44 15.69 -6.32
CA CYS A 10 2.69 14.85 -5.15
C CYS A 10 3.37 15.62 -4.00
N ALA A 11 3.65 16.91 -4.17
CA ALA A 11 4.52 17.70 -3.28
C ALA A 11 3.78 18.62 -2.28
N LEU A 12 2.47 18.55 -2.14
CA LEU A 12 1.71 19.46 -1.27
C LEU A 12 1.00 18.72 -0.12
N ALA A 13 1.77 18.07 0.75
CA ALA A 13 1.26 17.59 2.03
C ALA A 13 2.06 18.16 3.20
N ALA A 14 2.30 19.47 3.18
CA ALA A 14 2.83 20.18 4.34
C ALA A 14 2.16 21.54 4.48
N LEU A 15 0.88 21.55 4.83
CA LEU A 15 0.19 22.72 5.35
C LEU A 15 -0.58 22.35 6.62
N PRO A 16 -0.59 23.20 7.64
CA PRO A 16 -1.14 22.87 8.94
C PRO A 16 -2.66 22.69 8.90
N ALA A 17 -3.10 21.72 9.66
CA ALA A 17 -4.46 21.33 9.90
C ALA A 17 -5.40 22.50 10.15
N LEU A 18 -6.39 22.64 9.27
CA LEU A 18 -7.77 23.12 9.53
C LEU A 18 -8.62 23.09 8.24
N ALA A 19 -8.21 22.33 7.23
CA ALA A 19 -9.09 22.01 6.10
C ALA A 19 -9.83 20.72 6.45
N LEU A 20 -11.17 20.75 6.40
CA LEU A 20 -11.99 19.55 6.35
C LEU A 20 -11.30 18.54 5.43
N GLU A 21 -10.82 17.43 5.99
CA GLU A 21 -10.29 16.31 5.22
C GLU A 21 -11.39 15.85 4.26
N LYS A 22 -11.28 16.30 3.03
CA LYS A 22 -12.07 15.71 1.95
C LYS A 22 -11.57 14.28 1.84
N LYS A 23 -12.29 13.34 2.47
CA LYS A 23 -11.99 11.92 2.42
C LYS A 23 -11.84 11.54 0.96
N VAL A 24 -10.60 11.41 0.51
CA VAL A 24 -10.31 10.87 -0.82
C VAL A 24 -10.76 9.41 -0.77
N PRO A 25 -11.65 8.95 -1.66
CA PRO A 25 -12.07 7.57 -1.65
C PRO A 25 -10.84 6.68 -1.80
N ASN A 26 -10.55 5.87 -0.80
CA ASN A 26 -9.47 4.90 -0.85
C ASN A 26 -9.97 3.68 -1.62
N ASN A 27 -9.35 3.40 -2.76
CA ASN A 27 -9.60 2.17 -3.52
C ASN A 27 -8.48 1.18 -3.21
N TRP A 28 -8.82 0.14 -2.47
CA TRP A 28 -7.88 -0.91 -2.09
C TRP A 28 -8.09 -2.16 -2.94
N ALA A 29 -7.06 -2.62 -3.64
CA ALA A 29 -7.05 -3.91 -4.32
C ALA A 29 -6.42 -4.97 -3.41
N ILE A 30 -7.03 -6.14 -3.32
CA ILE A 30 -6.41 -7.30 -2.69
C ILE A 30 -5.44 -7.91 -3.70
N LEU A 31 -4.15 -7.92 -3.38
CA LEU A 31 -3.12 -8.52 -4.21
C LEU A 31 -2.87 -9.98 -3.84
N GLU A 32 -3.03 -10.31 -2.57
CA GLU A 32 -2.85 -11.66 -2.05
C GLU A 32 -3.79 -11.91 -0.88
N SER A 33 -4.30 -13.14 -0.77
CA SER A 33 -5.06 -13.61 0.37
C SER A 33 -4.71 -15.07 0.64
N SER A 34 -4.21 -15.34 1.84
CA SER A 34 -3.83 -16.67 2.31
C SER A 34 -4.21 -16.82 3.79
N THR A 35 -3.96 -17.98 4.37
CA THR A 35 -4.10 -18.19 5.83
C THR A 35 -3.12 -17.38 6.66
N ASP A 36 -2.00 -16.98 6.05
CA ASP A 36 -0.93 -16.23 6.73
C ASP A 36 -1.15 -14.72 6.72
N GLY A 37 -2.02 -14.23 5.81
CA GLY A 37 -2.35 -12.81 5.76
C GLY A 37 -3.04 -12.37 4.47
N ILE A 38 -3.43 -11.09 4.47
CA ILE A 38 -4.03 -10.43 3.31
C ILE A 38 -3.21 -9.18 2.99
N VAL A 39 -2.87 -9.01 1.71
CA VAL A 39 -2.09 -7.87 1.22
C VAL A 39 -2.97 -6.99 0.35
N PHE A 40 -3.01 -5.71 0.67
CA PHE A 40 -3.74 -4.68 -0.06
C PHE A 40 -2.79 -3.66 -0.66
N LEU A 41 -3.15 -3.13 -1.83
CA LEU A 41 -2.53 -1.97 -2.45
C LEU A 41 -3.54 -0.83 -2.56
N ASN A 42 -3.16 0.39 -2.17
CA ASN A 42 -3.99 1.56 -2.35
C ASN A 42 -3.86 2.10 -3.79
N LEU A 43 -4.87 1.84 -4.61
CA LEU A 43 -4.90 2.29 -6.01
C LEU A 43 -5.06 3.81 -6.15
N SER A 44 -5.70 4.46 -5.16
CA SER A 44 -5.94 5.92 -5.20
C SER A 44 -4.67 6.73 -4.95
N ASP A 45 -3.67 6.11 -4.32
CA ASP A 45 -2.40 6.77 -3.99
C ASP A 45 -1.30 6.51 -5.04
N ILE A 46 -1.62 5.83 -6.14
CA ILE A 46 -0.62 5.59 -7.18
C ILE A 46 -0.31 6.93 -7.85
N CYS A 47 0.89 7.43 -7.64
CA CYS A 47 1.37 8.67 -8.23
C CYS A 47 2.80 8.51 -8.79
N ASN A 48 3.14 9.33 -9.77
CA ASN A 48 4.50 9.37 -10.31
C ASN A 48 5.37 10.31 -9.47
N ASP A 49 6.67 10.01 -9.40
CA ASP A 49 7.65 10.99 -8.94
C ASP A 49 7.76 12.18 -9.93
N ALA A 50 8.50 13.20 -9.53
CA ALA A 50 8.67 14.42 -10.35
C ALA A 50 9.27 14.16 -11.74
N PHE A 51 9.96 13.04 -11.93
CA PHE A 51 10.61 12.65 -13.17
C PHE A 51 9.85 11.58 -13.95
N GLY A 52 8.81 11.00 -13.37
CA GLY A 52 7.98 9.96 -13.99
C GLY A 52 8.61 8.57 -14.05
N PHE A 53 9.76 8.36 -13.41
CA PHE A 53 10.48 7.08 -13.43
C PHE A 53 10.07 6.14 -12.31
N VAL A 54 9.68 6.69 -11.18
CA VAL A 54 9.28 5.94 -10.00
C VAL A 54 7.83 6.24 -9.68
N LYS A 55 7.06 5.20 -9.49
CA LYS A 55 5.69 5.30 -8.99
C LYS A 55 5.66 5.00 -7.50
N ARG A 56 4.82 5.72 -6.78
CA ARG A 56 4.61 5.52 -5.35
C ARG A 56 3.19 5.08 -5.07
N SER A 57 3.03 4.23 -4.06
CA SER A 57 1.73 3.86 -3.49
C SER A 57 1.89 3.44 -2.03
N ASN A 58 0.79 2.97 -1.42
CA ASN A 58 0.79 2.43 -0.07
C ASN A 58 0.31 0.97 -0.09
N VAL A 59 0.94 0.15 0.74
CA VAL A 59 0.64 -1.27 0.94
C VAL A 59 0.23 -1.49 2.38
N LEU A 60 -0.85 -2.25 2.59
CA LEU A 60 -1.31 -2.72 3.88
C LEU A 60 -1.26 -4.24 3.90
N GLU A 61 -0.51 -4.80 4.83
CA GLU A 61 -0.46 -6.23 5.10
C GLU A 61 -1.15 -6.50 6.43
N VAL A 62 -2.15 -7.36 6.44
CA VAL A 62 -2.89 -7.74 7.65
C VAL A 62 -2.62 -9.20 7.96
N PHE A 63 -2.24 -9.48 9.22
CA PHE A 63 -1.91 -10.80 9.71
C PHE A 63 -3.00 -11.35 10.64
N PRO A 64 -3.05 -12.67 10.86
CA PRO A 64 -3.94 -13.26 11.86
C PRO A 64 -3.70 -12.64 13.24
N LYS A 65 -4.77 -12.38 13.97
CA LYS A 65 -4.68 -11.82 15.32
C LYS A 65 -4.15 -12.87 16.29
N ILE A 66 -2.86 -12.77 16.61
CA ILE A 66 -2.18 -13.64 17.59
C ILE A 66 -1.57 -12.72 18.65
N SER A 67 -1.84 -12.99 19.93
CA SER A 67 -1.29 -12.21 21.04
C SER A 67 0.23 -12.10 20.97
N GLY A 68 0.76 -10.90 21.19
CA GLY A 68 2.19 -10.58 21.14
C GLY A 68 2.82 -10.58 19.74
N LYS A 69 2.05 -10.85 18.67
CA LYS A 69 2.53 -10.77 17.29
C LYS A 69 2.02 -9.55 16.56
N MET A 70 2.71 -9.20 15.47
CA MET A 70 2.32 -8.12 14.59
C MET A 70 0.93 -8.40 14.00
N GLN A 71 0.04 -7.42 14.09
CA GLN A 71 -1.34 -7.51 13.60
C GLN A 71 -1.47 -6.99 12.17
N TYR A 72 -0.78 -5.92 11.86
CA TYR A 72 -0.71 -5.38 10.51
C TYR A 72 0.54 -4.52 10.29
N ARG A 73 0.90 -4.36 9.04
CA ARG A 73 1.98 -3.50 8.56
C ARG A 73 1.46 -2.57 7.49
N TYR A 74 1.74 -1.28 7.64
CA TYR A 74 1.44 -0.27 6.64
C TYR A 74 2.73 0.33 6.11
N SER A 75 2.91 0.34 4.79
CA SER A 75 4.16 0.74 4.14
C SER A 75 3.90 1.69 2.99
N SER A 76 4.80 2.64 2.78
CA SER A 76 4.90 3.38 1.52
C SER A 76 5.90 2.67 0.61
N VAL A 77 5.47 2.33 -0.61
CA VAL A 77 6.29 1.64 -1.60
C VAL A 77 6.61 2.56 -2.77
N ASN A 78 7.88 2.56 -3.20
CA ASN A 78 8.33 3.18 -4.44
C ASN A 78 8.73 2.09 -5.43
N VAL A 79 8.20 2.17 -6.64
CA VAL A 79 8.36 1.16 -7.69
C VAL A 79 9.03 1.78 -8.91
N ASP A 80 10.25 1.34 -9.21
CA ASP A 80 10.96 1.68 -10.44
C ASP A 80 10.47 0.72 -11.55
N CYS A 81 9.55 1.21 -12.36
CA CYS A 81 8.93 0.42 -13.41
C CYS A 81 9.90 0.06 -14.54
N ASN A 82 10.96 0.86 -14.76
CA ASN A 82 11.93 0.62 -15.81
C ASN A 82 12.93 -0.49 -15.46
N GLN A 83 13.32 -0.57 -14.19
CA GLN A 83 14.34 -1.51 -13.73
C GLN A 83 13.76 -2.72 -12.97
N LYS A 84 12.44 -2.83 -12.89
CA LYS A 84 11.72 -3.89 -12.16
C LYS A 84 12.28 -4.04 -10.72
N ARG A 85 12.28 -2.92 -9.99
CA ARG A 85 12.76 -2.83 -8.60
C ARG A 85 11.74 -2.09 -7.74
N LEU A 86 11.73 -2.36 -6.46
CA LEU A 86 10.93 -1.59 -5.51
C LEU A 86 11.71 -1.32 -4.22
N ARG A 87 11.21 -0.37 -3.44
CA ARG A 87 11.74 0.02 -2.14
C ARG A 87 10.60 0.44 -1.24
N TYR A 88 10.61 -0.05 -0.01
CA TYR A 88 9.72 0.41 1.05
C TYR A 88 10.40 1.54 1.82
N ASP A 89 9.82 2.76 1.81
CA ASP A 89 10.42 3.93 2.43
C ASP A 89 9.95 4.15 3.86
N TYR A 90 8.75 3.73 4.15
CA TYR A 90 8.10 3.99 5.43
C TYR A 90 7.34 2.74 5.87
N LEU A 91 7.62 2.30 7.08
CA LEU A 91 7.05 1.11 7.65
C LEU A 91 6.43 1.46 8.99
N ARG A 92 5.15 1.15 9.15
CA ARG A 92 4.44 1.25 10.41
C ARG A 92 3.92 -0.15 10.76
N GLU A 93 4.47 -0.72 11.83
CA GLU A 93 4.11 -2.04 12.33
C GLU A 93 3.24 -1.88 13.56
N HIS A 94 2.08 -2.52 13.56
CA HIS A 94 1.16 -2.53 14.68
C HIS A 94 1.16 -3.89 15.37
N TYR A 95 1.41 -3.85 16.67
CA TYR A 95 1.26 -4.94 17.63
C TYR A 95 0.08 -4.64 18.56
N GLU A 96 -0.38 -5.60 19.33
CA GLU A 96 -1.54 -5.43 20.23
C GLU A 96 -1.36 -4.29 21.23
N GLU A 97 -0.13 -4.09 21.74
CA GLU A 97 0.17 -3.10 22.79
C GLU A 97 1.19 -2.02 22.34
N ALA A 98 1.66 -2.08 21.09
CA ALA A 98 2.71 -1.18 20.63
C ALA A 98 2.60 -0.89 19.14
N MET A 99 3.10 0.28 18.76
CA MET A 99 3.32 0.67 17.38
C MET A 99 4.80 0.97 17.17
N ASN A 100 5.42 0.27 16.24
CA ASN A 100 6.78 0.54 15.83
C ASN A 100 6.80 1.34 14.52
N LEU A 101 7.61 2.39 14.50
CA LEU A 101 7.91 3.15 13.30
C LEU A 101 9.32 2.76 12.85
N ALA A 102 9.40 2.08 11.74
CA ALA A 102 10.68 1.78 11.12
C ALA A 102 10.79 2.56 9.80
N ARG A 103 11.95 3.14 9.55
CA ARG A 103 12.32 3.67 8.26
C ARG A 103 13.19 2.60 7.61
N ASP A 104 12.67 1.97 6.58
CA ASP A 104 13.51 1.07 5.81
C ASP A 104 14.62 1.90 5.13
N LYS A 105 15.86 1.55 5.47
CA LYS A 105 17.06 2.16 4.86
C LYS A 105 17.56 1.35 3.67
N MET A 106 16.86 0.27 3.34
CA MET A 106 17.25 -0.58 2.22
C MET A 106 17.06 0.19 0.90
N GLY A 107 17.99 0.03 0.00
CA GLY A 107 17.90 0.56 -1.35
C GLY A 107 16.81 -0.18 -2.16
N PHE A 108 16.68 0.19 -3.43
CA PHE A 108 15.82 -0.56 -4.34
C PHE A 108 16.28 -2.01 -4.46
N VAL A 109 15.36 -2.94 -4.25
CA VAL A 109 15.58 -4.38 -4.43
C VAL A 109 14.89 -4.87 -5.71
N LYS A 110 15.48 -5.86 -6.36
CA LYS A 110 14.93 -6.46 -7.57
C LYS A 110 13.68 -7.26 -7.20
N VAL A 111 12.62 -7.10 -8.00
CA VAL A 111 11.38 -7.85 -7.84
C VAL A 111 11.59 -9.29 -8.28
N GLU A 112 11.32 -10.24 -7.38
CA GLU A 112 11.43 -11.67 -7.64
C GLU A 112 10.11 -12.21 -8.21
N HIS A 113 10.24 -13.18 -9.12
CA HIS A 113 9.07 -13.83 -9.72
C HIS A 113 8.29 -14.65 -8.69
N GLY A 114 6.95 -14.54 -8.72
CA GLY A 114 6.04 -15.23 -7.80
C GLY A 114 5.90 -14.58 -6.42
N SER A 115 6.63 -13.49 -6.14
CA SER A 115 6.57 -12.80 -4.87
C SER A 115 5.38 -11.82 -4.78
N VAL A 116 5.05 -11.41 -3.54
CA VAL A 116 4.10 -10.30 -3.30
C VAL A 116 4.59 -9.02 -3.97
N ASP A 117 5.89 -8.78 -3.97
CA ASP A 117 6.52 -7.62 -4.62
C ASP A 117 6.26 -7.59 -6.13
N GLU A 118 6.20 -8.76 -6.79
CA GLU A 118 5.81 -8.82 -8.21
C GLU A 118 4.35 -8.41 -8.42
N LYS A 119 3.45 -8.82 -7.53
CA LYS A 119 2.04 -8.41 -7.60
C LYS A 119 1.89 -6.90 -7.38
N VAL A 120 2.67 -6.32 -6.46
CA VAL A 120 2.73 -4.86 -6.25
C VAL A 120 3.27 -4.18 -7.51
N TYR A 121 4.36 -4.67 -8.09
CA TYR A 121 4.94 -4.15 -9.31
C TYR A 121 3.94 -4.18 -10.47
N ASP A 122 3.30 -5.32 -10.70
CA ASP A 122 2.34 -5.51 -11.80
C ASP A 122 1.13 -4.59 -11.65
N ALA A 123 0.60 -4.46 -10.44
CA ALA A 123 -0.50 -3.55 -10.16
C ALA A 123 -0.11 -2.08 -10.36
N VAL A 124 1.06 -1.65 -9.86
CA VAL A 124 1.51 -0.24 -9.92
C VAL A 124 1.98 0.14 -11.32
N CYS A 125 2.75 -0.72 -11.99
CA CYS A 125 3.40 -0.38 -13.26
C CYS A 125 2.55 -0.74 -14.48
N LYS A 126 1.83 -1.85 -14.44
CA LYS A 126 1.05 -2.37 -15.57
C LYS A 126 -0.47 -2.17 -15.40
N GLY A 127 -0.94 -1.89 -14.19
CA GLY A 127 -2.37 -1.86 -13.87
C GLY A 127 -2.99 -3.26 -13.84
N GLU A 128 -2.17 -4.30 -13.63
CA GLU A 128 -2.58 -5.69 -13.60
C GLU A 128 -2.92 -6.10 -12.17
N TYR A 129 -4.19 -6.13 -11.84
CA TYR A 129 -4.75 -6.63 -10.58
C TYR A 129 -6.17 -7.14 -10.81
N ASP A 130 -6.65 -8.01 -9.93
CA ASP A 130 -8.02 -8.50 -10.01
C ASP A 130 -9.02 -7.40 -9.62
N LYS A 131 -9.74 -6.87 -10.61
CA LYS A 131 -10.74 -5.81 -10.41
C LYS A 131 -11.90 -6.24 -9.51
N ALA A 132 -12.21 -7.54 -9.44
CA ALA A 132 -13.24 -8.06 -8.57
C ALA A 132 -12.87 -7.93 -7.07
N THR A 133 -11.59 -7.80 -6.77
CA THR A 133 -11.07 -7.64 -5.40
C THR A 133 -10.99 -6.18 -4.95
N VAL A 134 -11.25 -5.21 -5.83
CA VAL A 134 -11.20 -3.79 -5.49
C VAL A 134 -12.30 -3.44 -4.51
N ARG A 135 -11.91 -2.84 -3.39
CA ARG A 135 -12.81 -2.26 -2.38
C ARG A 135 -12.80 -0.74 -2.54
N SER A 136 -13.91 -0.20 -3.07
CA SER A 136 -14.10 1.24 -3.32
C SER A 136 -14.85 1.94 -2.19
N ASP A 137 -15.30 1.20 -1.19
CA ASP A 137 -15.96 1.77 -0.03
C ASP A 137 -14.91 2.53 0.78
N ASN A 138 -15.29 3.68 1.34
CA ASN A 138 -14.43 4.55 2.17
C ASN A 138 -13.91 3.82 3.44
N PHE A 139 -13.35 2.63 3.27
CA PHE A 139 -12.72 1.89 4.34
C PHE A 139 -11.42 2.61 4.74
N ASP A 140 -11.38 3.05 5.98
CA ASP A 140 -10.13 3.39 6.61
C ASP A 140 -9.31 2.11 6.91
N ILE A 141 -8.04 2.30 7.23
CA ILE A 141 -7.14 1.19 7.53
C ILE A 141 -7.68 0.31 8.66
N GLU A 142 -8.26 0.91 9.69
CA GLU A 142 -8.78 0.18 10.85
C GLU A 142 -9.93 -0.76 10.46
N THR A 143 -10.85 -0.27 9.64
CA THR A 143 -11.95 -1.08 9.10
C THR A 143 -11.45 -2.25 8.26
N LEU A 144 -10.46 -2.01 7.38
CA LEU A 144 -9.83 -3.07 6.58
C LEU A 144 -9.15 -4.12 7.47
N VAL A 145 -8.44 -3.68 8.50
CA VAL A 145 -7.77 -4.59 9.45
C VAL A 145 -8.79 -5.48 10.16
N VAL A 146 -9.84 -4.89 10.75
CA VAL A 146 -10.88 -5.64 11.47
C VAL A 146 -11.59 -6.64 10.55
N TRP A 147 -11.96 -6.20 9.35
CA TRP A 147 -12.59 -7.05 8.35
C TRP A 147 -11.68 -8.23 7.95
N SER A 148 -10.41 -7.95 7.65
CA SER A 148 -9.42 -8.96 7.25
C SER A 148 -9.17 -9.98 8.36
N GLN A 149 -9.01 -9.52 9.60
CA GLN A 149 -8.81 -10.40 10.75
C GLN A 149 -10.01 -11.31 10.99
N SER A 150 -11.24 -10.84 10.74
CA SER A 150 -12.45 -11.67 10.81
C SER A 150 -12.46 -12.77 9.75
N LEU A 151 -11.95 -12.50 8.54
CA LEU A 151 -11.81 -13.51 7.49
C LEU A 151 -10.72 -14.53 7.83
N LEU A 152 -9.54 -14.05 8.27
CA LEU A 152 -8.41 -14.90 8.66
C LEU A 152 -8.76 -15.82 9.82
N TYR A 153 -9.55 -15.34 10.78
CA TYR A 153 -10.04 -16.17 11.88
C TYR A 153 -10.90 -17.33 11.37
N ARG A 154 -11.83 -17.06 10.45
CA ARG A 154 -12.71 -18.08 9.88
C ARG A 154 -11.98 -19.10 9.00
N ALA A 155 -10.91 -18.68 8.32
CA ALA A 155 -10.11 -19.55 7.48
C ALA A 155 -9.20 -20.51 8.26
N ASN A 156 -8.95 -20.22 9.54
CA ASN A 156 -8.10 -21.01 10.43
C ASN A 156 -8.90 -21.90 11.42
N LEU A 157 -10.24 -21.92 11.31
CA LEU A 157 -11.15 -22.85 12.01
C LEU A 157 -11.41 -24.09 11.15
#